data_4674db0cde93a10f2e6e3365e65c4fc5
#
_entry.id   4674db0cde93a10f2e6e3365e65c4fc5
#
_cell.length_a   1.000
_cell.length_b   1.000
_cell.length_c   1.000
_cell.angle_alpha   90.00
_cell.angle_beta   90.00
_cell.angle_gamma   90.00
#
_symmetry.space_group_name_H-M   'P 1'
#
loop_
_entity.id
_entity.type
_entity.pdbx_description
1 polymer ?
#
loop_
_entity_poly.entity_id
_entity_poly.type
_entity_poly.pdbx_seq_one_letter_code
_entity_poly.pdbx_strand_id
1 'polypeptide(L)'
;RNTPSAPTPSSSKPSKVGVYDRFTDARLIDRDGNDGDSFMVKAGGREFELRLYFVDAPESYLSDRYADQRRRVAEQARELGGITPAEAVEVGKRAKAFTKQQLANRTFTIHTYWEQVYDSGRYYGFVELPDGSDLATRLVEEGLGRVHTKGPGSKEKPVPTPKGKTFFQARDGLEELEREAREEKRGAWGY
;
A
#
# COMPACT_ATOMS: atom_id res chain seq x y z
N ARG A 1 -40.03 19.34 18.94
CA ARG A 1 -39.08 19.71 17.87
C ARG A 1 -38.30 18.44 17.53
N ASN A 2 -38.70 17.79 16.42
CA ASN A 2 -37.99 16.62 15.91
C ASN A 2 -36.73 17.10 15.17
N THR A 3 -35.57 16.78 15.72
CA THR A 3 -34.29 16.90 14.99
C THR A 3 -34.24 15.78 13.96
N PRO A 4 -34.05 16.08 12.66
CA PRO A 4 -33.87 15.01 11.67
C PRO A 4 -32.55 14.28 11.95
N SER A 5 -32.64 12.95 12.11
CA SER A 5 -31.48 12.07 12.18
C SER A 5 -30.67 12.20 10.89
N ALA A 6 -29.39 12.43 11.03
CA ALA A 6 -28.46 12.40 9.89
C ALA A 6 -28.57 11.04 9.18
N PRO A 7 -28.57 11.00 7.84
CA PRO A 7 -28.64 9.74 7.13
C PRO A 7 -27.43 8.89 7.45
N THR A 8 -27.68 7.67 7.91
CA THR A 8 -26.66 6.63 8.07
C THR A 8 -25.98 6.44 6.72
N PRO A 9 -24.66 6.48 6.61
CA PRO A 9 -23.99 6.24 5.34
C PRO A 9 -24.34 4.84 4.86
N SER A 10 -25.06 4.75 3.76
CA SER A 10 -25.36 3.52 3.07
C SER A 10 -24.03 2.87 2.66
N SER A 11 -23.76 1.66 3.19
CA SER A 11 -22.63 0.87 2.71
C SER A 11 -22.90 0.51 1.25
N SER A 12 -22.13 1.12 0.34
CA SER A 12 -22.27 0.81 -1.08
C SER A 12 -21.72 -0.58 -1.36
N LYS A 13 -22.52 -1.41 -2.07
CA LYS A 13 -22.02 -2.71 -2.56
C LYS A 13 -20.89 -2.45 -3.56
N PRO A 14 -19.86 -3.32 -3.61
CA PRO A 14 -18.81 -3.18 -4.60
C PRO A 14 -19.34 -3.36 -6.02
N SER A 15 -18.79 -2.62 -6.95
CA SER A 15 -18.91 -2.90 -8.38
C SER A 15 -17.82 -3.87 -8.83
N LYS A 16 -17.91 -4.38 -10.05
CA LYS A 16 -16.89 -5.26 -10.64
C LYS A 16 -16.07 -4.53 -11.69
N VAL A 17 -14.75 -4.72 -11.64
CA VAL A 17 -13.82 -4.32 -12.70
C VAL A 17 -12.95 -5.54 -12.99
N GLY A 18 -13.23 -6.25 -14.08
CA GLY A 18 -12.62 -7.56 -14.35
C GLY A 18 -12.86 -8.53 -13.19
N VAL A 19 -11.79 -9.07 -12.62
CA VAL A 19 -11.87 -9.96 -11.44
C VAL A 19 -11.99 -9.22 -10.12
N TYR A 20 -11.79 -7.89 -10.14
CA TYR A 20 -11.73 -7.08 -8.92
C TYR A 20 -13.11 -6.65 -8.44
N ASP A 21 -13.30 -6.72 -7.13
CA ASP A 21 -14.30 -5.91 -6.43
C ASP A 21 -13.76 -4.49 -6.31
N ARG A 22 -14.56 -3.51 -6.67
CA ARG A 22 -14.23 -2.09 -6.60
C ARG A 22 -15.08 -1.42 -5.54
N PHE A 23 -14.42 -0.89 -4.51
CA PHE A 23 -15.04 -0.13 -3.43
C PHE A 23 -14.65 1.33 -3.56
N THR A 24 -15.64 2.22 -3.64
CA THR A 24 -15.42 3.67 -3.74
C THR A 24 -15.62 4.40 -2.40
N ASP A 25 -16.05 3.67 -1.38
CA ASP A 25 -16.39 4.19 -0.05
C ASP A 25 -15.34 3.84 1.02
N ALA A 26 -14.16 3.38 0.61
CA ALA A 26 -13.13 2.93 1.53
C ALA A 26 -12.65 4.07 2.44
N ARG A 27 -12.41 3.72 3.70
CA ARG A 27 -11.84 4.62 4.72
C ARG A 27 -10.75 3.93 5.48
N LEU A 28 -9.73 4.69 5.87
CA LEU A 28 -8.68 4.22 6.75
C LEU A 28 -9.24 4.03 8.16
N ILE A 29 -8.94 2.88 8.76
CA ILE A 29 -9.09 2.66 10.20
C ILE A 29 -7.73 2.92 10.83
N ASP A 30 -7.63 4.01 11.59
CA ASP A 30 -6.38 4.39 12.24
C ASP A 30 -6.07 3.44 13.39
N ARG A 31 -4.89 2.83 13.36
CA ARG A 31 -4.35 1.99 14.43
C ARG A 31 -2.82 1.96 14.38
N ASP A 32 -2.20 1.67 15.51
CA ASP A 32 -0.73 1.67 15.64
C ASP A 32 -0.03 0.65 14.74
N GLY A 33 -0.67 -0.48 14.46
CA GLY A 33 -0.12 -1.53 13.59
C GLY A 33 -0.14 -1.22 12.10
N ASN A 34 -0.69 -0.10 11.66
CA ASN A 34 -0.65 0.30 10.26
C ASN A 34 0.77 0.69 9.83
N ASP A 35 1.16 0.25 8.65
CA ASP A 35 2.39 0.67 7.97
C ASP A 35 2.08 1.39 6.65
N GLY A 36 3.09 1.87 5.97
CA GLY A 36 2.91 2.59 4.71
C GLY A 36 2.27 1.74 3.61
N ASP A 37 2.54 0.44 3.59
CA ASP A 37 2.10 -0.51 2.56
C ASP A 37 1.04 -1.52 3.04
N SER A 38 0.67 -1.50 4.32
CA SER A 38 -0.29 -2.43 4.92
C SER A 38 -1.05 -1.72 6.05
N PHE A 39 -2.36 -1.68 5.96
CA PHE A 39 -3.19 -0.91 6.89
C PHE A 39 -4.63 -1.41 6.92
N MET A 40 -5.32 -1.14 8.05
CA MET A 40 -6.74 -1.48 8.20
C MET A 40 -7.62 -0.50 7.44
N VAL A 41 -8.62 -1.05 6.77
CA VAL A 41 -9.61 -0.29 6.03
C VAL A 41 -11.02 -0.79 6.33
N LYS A 42 -11.99 0.09 6.11
CA LYS A 42 -13.40 -0.26 6.04
C LYS A 42 -13.93 0.08 4.64
N ALA A 43 -14.48 -0.90 3.98
CA ALA A 43 -15.03 -0.74 2.62
C ALA A 43 -16.24 -1.66 2.45
N GLY A 44 -17.34 -1.14 1.89
CA GLY A 44 -18.57 -1.91 1.70
C GLY A 44 -19.15 -2.50 2.99
N GLY A 45 -18.96 -1.83 4.13
CA GLY A 45 -19.38 -2.33 5.44
C GLY A 45 -18.51 -3.43 6.04
N ARG A 46 -17.39 -3.76 5.41
CA ARG A 46 -16.44 -4.80 5.84
C ARG A 46 -15.12 -4.17 6.28
N GLU A 47 -14.57 -4.67 7.38
CA GLU A 47 -13.25 -4.27 7.88
C GLU A 47 -12.23 -5.35 7.54
N PHE A 48 -11.09 -4.95 7.00
CA PHE A 48 -9.99 -5.87 6.67
C PHE A 48 -8.66 -5.15 6.58
N GLU A 49 -7.57 -5.90 6.67
CA GLU A 49 -6.23 -5.37 6.47
C GLU A 49 -5.83 -5.52 5.00
N LEU A 50 -5.49 -4.41 4.38
CA LEU A 50 -5.03 -4.33 3.00
C LEU A 50 -3.51 -4.31 2.94
N ARG A 51 -2.93 -5.03 1.99
CA ARG A 51 -1.52 -4.99 1.61
C ARG A 51 -1.41 -4.53 0.16
N LEU A 52 -0.62 -3.51 -0.11
CA LEU A 52 -0.43 -3.02 -1.47
C LEU A 52 0.32 -4.03 -2.33
N TYR A 53 -0.10 -4.18 -3.58
CA TYR A 53 0.66 -4.86 -4.61
C TYR A 53 1.89 -4.04 -5.03
N PHE A 54 2.93 -4.70 -5.52
CA PHE A 54 4.13 -4.16 -6.16
C PHE A 54 5.08 -3.33 -5.31
N VAL A 55 4.69 -2.86 -4.15
CA VAL A 55 5.48 -1.94 -3.33
C VAL A 55 5.65 -2.49 -1.92
N ASP A 56 6.86 -2.38 -1.41
CA ASP A 56 7.21 -2.73 -0.04
C ASP A 56 7.80 -1.49 0.65
N ALA A 57 7.11 -0.99 1.68
CA ALA A 57 7.63 0.06 2.53
C ALA A 57 8.44 -0.57 3.67
N PRO A 58 9.52 0.09 4.13
CA PRO A 58 10.27 -0.40 5.27
C PRO A 58 9.42 -0.51 6.53
N GLU A 59 9.83 -1.40 7.42
CA GLU A 59 9.26 -1.50 8.76
C GLU A 59 9.45 -0.19 9.52
N SER A 60 8.44 0.21 10.28
CA SER A 60 8.45 1.46 11.05
C SER A 60 9.06 1.31 12.44
N TYR A 61 9.59 0.16 12.79
CA TYR A 61 10.28 -0.13 14.05
C TYR A 61 11.33 -1.22 13.87
N LEU A 62 12.28 -1.28 14.80
CA LEU A 62 13.28 -2.35 14.88
C LEU A 62 13.00 -3.17 16.14
N SER A 63 12.73 -4.45 15.98
CA SER A 63 12.42 -5.33 17.11
C SER A 63 13.70 -5.80 17.83
N ASP A 64 13.74 -5.64 19.15
CA ASP A 64 14.78 -6.24 19.98
C ASP A 64 14.55 -7.74 20.23
N ARG A 65 13.35 -8.24 20.00
CA ARG A 65 12.91 -9.62 20.29
C ARG A 65 12.98 -10.56 19.11
N TYR A 66 12.66 -10.08 17.89
CA TYR A 66 12.44 -10.92 16.71
C TYR A 66 13.58 -10.77 15.70
N ALA A 67 14.43 -11.79 15.61
CA ALA A 67 15.53 -11.83 14.64
C ALA A 67 15.03 -11.76 13.19
N ASP A 68 13.88 -12.34 12.90
CA ASP A 68 13.30 -12.30 11.54
C ASP A 68 12.91 -10.89 11.13
N GLN A 69 12.36 -10.11 12.06
CA GLN A 69 12.02 -8.70 11.81
C GLN A 69 13.28 -7.89 11.55
N ARG A 70 14.34 -8.09 12.33
CA ARG A 70 15.64 -7.41 12.12
C ARG A 70 16.26 -7.77 10.77
N ARG A 71 16.15 -9.05 10.34
CA ARG A 71 16.62 -9.48 9.00
C ARG A 71 15.86 -8.80 7.88
N ARG A 72 14.54 -8.69 7.99
CA ARG A 72 13.71 -7.94 7.01
C ARG A 72 14.14 -6.48 6.92
N VAL A 73 14.33 -5.81 8.05
CA VAL A 73 14.81 -4.42 8.06
C VAL A 73 16.18 -4.30 7.40
N ALA A 74 17.12 -5.22 7.69
CA ALA A 74 18.44 -5.22 7.09
C ALA A 74 18.39 -5.45 5.56
N GLU A 75 17.50 -6.32 5.09
CA GLU A 75 17.27 -6.56 3.66
C GLU A 75 16.67 -5.33 2.99
N GLN A 76 15.64 -4.74 3.58
CA GLN A 76 15.02 -3.50 3.09
C GLN A 76 16.04 -2.36 3.00
N ALA A 77 16.90 -2.22 4.00
CA ALA A 77 17.97 -1.22 4.00
C ALA A 77 18.95 -1.42 2.83
N ARG A 78 19.37 -2.67 2.57
CA ARG A 78 20.23 -2.98 1.42
C ARG A 78 19.57 -2.62 0.09
N GLU A 79 18.29 -2.94 -0.08
CA GLU A 79 17.56 -2.71 -1.33
C GLU A 79 17.16 -1.24 -1.52
N LEU A 80 17.20 -0.44 -0.46
CA LEU A 80 17.00 1.01 -0.51
C LEU A 80 18.31 1.79 -0.66
N GLY A 81 19.29 1.21 -1.33
CA GLY A 81 20.55 1.86 -1.64
C GLY A 81 21.67 1.62 -0.62
N GLY A 82 21.52 0.64 0.26
CA GLY A 82 22.52 0.30 1.26
C GLY A 82 22.55 1.27 2.44
N ILE A 83 21.42 1.85 2.80
CA ILE A 83 21.28 2.66 4.00
C ILE A 83 21.36 1.77 5.26
N THR A 84 21.51 2.39 6.43
CA THR A 84 21.56 1.64 7.68
C THR A 84 20.15 1.12 8.07
N PRO A 85 20.07 0.07 8.91
CA PRO A 85 18.77 -0.39 9.44
C PRO A 85 18.01 0.73 10.17
N ALA A 86 18.67 1.59 10.92
CA ALA A 86 18.05 2.73 11.60
C ALA A 86 17.47 3.74 10.60
N GLU A 87 18.18 4.04 9.53
CA GLU A 87 17.71 4.90 8.44
C GLU A 87 16.51 4.27 7.72
N ALA A 88 16.54 2.96 7.47
CA ALA A 88 15.40 2.25 6.88
C ALA A 88 14.14 2.36 7.76
N VAL A 89 14.28 2.24 9.09
CA VAL A 89 13.17 2.44 10.03
C VAL A 89 12.62 3.87 9.96
N GLU A 90 13.48 4.88 9.85
CA GLU A 90 13.04 6.27 9.68
C GLU A 90 12.26 6.45 8.36
N VAL A 91 12.71 5.83 7.27
CA VAL A 91 11.94 5.80 6.00
C VAL A 91 10.58 5.12 6.22
N GLY A 92 10.55 4.01 6.95
CA GLY A 92 9.31 3.30 7.31
C GLY A 92 8.32 4.18 8.08
N LYS A 93 8.81 4.95 9.05
CA LYS A 93 7.98 5.93 9.79
C LYS A 93 7.43 7.01 8.87
N ARG A 94 8.25 7.51 7.95
CA ARG A 94 7.82 8.50 6.95
C ARG A 94 6.79 7.92 5.98
N ALA A 95 6.95 6.67 5.55
CA ALA A 95 5.99 5.98 4.70
C ALA A 95 4.63 5.80 5.41
N LYS A 96 4.65 5.39 6.68
CA LYS A 96 3.45 5.29 7.51
C LYS A 96 2.73 6.64 7.63
N ALA A 97 3.46 7.70 7.93
CA ALA A 97 2.91 9.05 8.03
C ALA A 97 2.35 9.54 6.69
N PHE A 98 3.04 9.27 5.59
CA PHE A 98 2.59 9.62 4.24
C PHE A 98 1.27 8.93 3.90
N THR A 99 1.17 7.62 4.08
CA THR A 99 -0.06 6.87 3.82
C THR A 99 -1.22 7.38 4.67
N LYS A 100 -0.98 7.62 5.96
CA LYS A 100 -2.00 8.20 6.84
C LYS A 100 -2.45 9.57 6.35
N GLN A 101 -1.54 10.43 5.95
CA GLN A 101 -1.85 11.76 5.41
C GLN A 101 -2.71 11.67 4.14
N GLN A 102 -2.40 10.72 3.26
CA GLN A 102 -3.15 10.54 2.02
C GLN A 102 -4.57 10.01 2.23
N LEU A 103 -4.77 9.16 3.23
CA LEU A 103 -6.02 8.40 3.41
C LEU A 103 -6.93 8.90 4.53
N ALA A 104 -6.39 9.56 5.56
CA ALA A 104 -7.17 9.97 6.73
C ALA A 104 -8.26 10.99 6.39
N ASN A 105 -9.42 10.82 7.01
CA ASN A 105 -10.57 11.74 6.92
C ASN A 105 -11.13 11.93 5.50
N ARG A 106 -10.91 10.96 4.61
CA ARG A 106 -11.44 10.96 3.25
C ARG A 106 -11.81 9.55 2.79
N THR A 107 -12.62 9.46 1.75
CA THR A 107 -12.85 8.21 1.05
C THR A 107 -11.84 8.03 -0.06
N PHE A 108 -11.55 6.78 -0.39
CA PHE A 108 -10.68 6.39 -1.50
C PHE A 108 -11.23 5.12 -2.15
N THR A 109 -10.63 4.71 -3.26
CA THR A 109 -11.07 3.53 -4.00
C THR A 109 -10.12 2.36 -3.77
N ILE A 110 -10.67 1.19 -3.49
CA ILE A 110 -9.93 -0.07 -3.40
C ILE A 110 -10.38 -0.99 -4.53
N HIS A 111 -9.40 -1.63 -5.19
CA HIS A 111 -9.62 -2.77 -6.06
C HIS A 111 -8.96 -3.99 -5.44
N THR A 112 -9.71 -5.04 -5.18
CA THR A 112 -9.20 -6.30 -4.64
C THR A 112 -10.00 -7.49 -5.18
N TYR A 113 -9.35 -8.61 -5.40
CA TYR A 113 -10.04 -9.88 -5.62
C TYR A 113 -9.74 -10.87 -4.51
N TRP A 114 -9.41 -10.36 -3.33
CA TRP A 114 -9.26 -11.09 -2.08
C TRP A 114 -8.11 -12.11 -2.07
N GLU A 115 -7.06 -11.85 -2.81
CA GLU A 115 -5.84 -12.64 -2.75
C GLU A 115 -5.16 -12.45 -1.40
N GLN A 116 -5.00 -13.54 -0.64
CA GLN A 116 -4.43 -13.48 0.69
C GLN A 116 -2.91 -13.27 0.67
N VAL A 117 -2.42 -12.52 1.66
CA VAL A 117 -1.00 -12.38 1.95
C VAL A 117 -0.59 -13.54 2.86
N TYR A 118 -0.12 -14.64 2.31
CA TYR A 118 0.12 -15.88 3.06
C TYR A 118 -1.15 -16.26 3.87
N ASP A 119 -0.99 -16.76 5.09
CA ASP A 119 -2.08 -17.08 6.02
C ASP A 119 -2.32 -15.97 7.06
N SER A 120 -2.02 -14.72 6.71
CA SER A 120 -1.98 -13.60 7.66
C SER A 120 -3.32 -12.91 7.91
N GLY A 121 -4.37 -13.25 7.16
CA GLY A 121 -5.65 -12.52 7.21
C GLY A 121 -5.64 -11.16 6.52
N ARG A 122 -4.54 -10.81 5.87
CA ARG A 122 -4.41 -9.62 5.02
C ARG A 122 -4.73 -9.95 3.57
N TYR A 123 -5.22 -8.97 2.83
CA TYR A 123 -5.56 -9.12 1.43
C TYR A 123 -4.81 -8.11 0.57
N TYR A 124 -4.29 -8.55 -0.56
CA TYR A 124 -3.69 -7.66 -1.54
C TYR A 124 -4.73 -6.81 -2.24
N GLY A 125 -4.36 -5.58 -2.53
CA GLY A 125 -5.20 -4.68 -3.30
C GLY A 125 -4.45 -3.47 -3.85
N PHE A 126 -5.18 -2.70 -4.65
CA PHE A 126 -4.77 -1.41 -5.19
C PHE A 126 -5.57 -0.31 -4.52
N VAL A 127 -4.93 0.81 -4.26
CA VAL A 127 -5.58 2.00 -3.67
C VAL A 127 -5.45 3.17 -4.63
N GLU A 128 -6.60 3.67 -5.08
CA GLU A 128 -6.69 4.88 -5.88
C GLU A 128 -7.11 6.04 -4.97
N LEU A 129 -6.31 7.09 -4.97
CA LEU A 129 -6.55 8.31 -4.19
C LEU A 129 -7.64 9.18 -4.84
N PRO A 130 -8.23 10.15 -4.11
CA PRO A 130 -9.26 11.02 -4.67
C PRO A 130 -8.87 11.79 -5.94
N ASP A 131 -7.58 12.08 -6.13
CA ASP A 131 -7.05 12.73 -7.33
C ASP A 131 -6.81 11.78 -8.50
N GLY A 132 -7.13 10.49 -8.35
CA GLY A 132 -6.94 9.46 -9.36
C GLY A 132 -5.55 8.82 -9.37
N SER A 133 -4.61 9.29 -8.55
CA SER A 133 -3.28 8.66 -8.41
C SER A 133 -3.35 7.37 -7.61
N ASP A 134 -2.38 6.48 -7.84
CA ASP A 134 -2.25 5.21 -7.12
C ASP A 134 -1.30 5.37 -5.93
N LEU A 135 -1.71 4.90 -4.75
CA LEU A 135 -0.93 5.05 -3.52
C LEU A 135 0.44 4.35 -3.61
N ALA A 136 0.48 3.13 -4.17
CA ALA A 136 1.75 2.42 -4.34
C ALA A 136 2.72 3.20 -5.23
N THR A 137 2.22 3.75 -6.32
CA THR A 137 2.98 4.63 -7.22
C THR A 137 3.53 5.85 -6.49
N ARG A 138 2.69 6.50 -5.67
CA ARG A 138 3.10 7.66 -4.88
C ARG A 138 4.21 7.34 -3.87
N LEU A 139 4.13 6.19 -3.21
CA LEU A 139 5.19 5.75 -2.29
C LEU A 139 6.53 5.56 -3.00
N VAL A 140 6.53 5.00 -4.21
CA VAL A 140 7.75 4.84 -5.02
C VAL A 140 8.30 6.19 -5.47
N GLU A 141 7.45 7.07 -5.97
CA GLU A 141 7.85 8.43 -6.40
C GLU A 141 8.51 9.23 -5.27
N GLU A 142 8.00 9.09 -4.05
CA GLU A 142 8.53 9.79 -2.87
C GLU A 142 9.76 9.09 -2.24
N GLY A 143 10.20 7.95 -2.79
CA GLY A 143 11.31 7.19 -2.23
C GLY A 143 10.99 6.57 -0.87
N LEU A 144 9.72 6.28 -0.59
CA LEU A 144 9.25 5.74 0.68
C LEU A 144 8.91 4.25 0.62
N GLY A 145 9.10 3.63 -0.53
CA GLY A 145 8.93 2.21 -0.76
C GLY A 145 9.77 1.75 -1.93
N ARG A 146 10.15 0.50 -1.89
CA ARG A 146 10.85 -0.17 -3.00
C ARG A 146 9.86 -0.90 -3.88
N VAL A 147 10.20 -1.09 -5.15
CA VAL A 147 9.42 -1.94 -6.04
C VAL A 147 9.59 -3.40 -5.60
N HIS A 148 8.46 -4.06 -5.35
CA HIS A 148 8.42 -5.45 -4.89
C HIS A 148 7.84 -6.35 -5.99
N THR A 149 8.22 -7.62 -5.98
CA THR A 149 7.89 -8.54 -7.08
C THR A 149 6.48 -9.13 -7.01
N LYS A 150 5.72 -8.90 -5.93
CA LYS A 150 4.36 -9.45 -5.80
C LYS A 150 3.34 -8.54 -6.48
N GLY A 151 2.89 -8.95 -7.66
CA GLY A 151 1.73 -8.41 -8.35
C GLY A 151 0.54 -9.37 -8.29
N PRO A 152 -0.61 -9.00 -8.89
CA PRO A 152 -1.80 -9.85 -8.91
C PRO A 152 -1.56 -11.12 -9.74
N GLY A 153 -2.09 -12.24 -9.24
CA GLY A 153 -1.97 -13.53 -9.90
C GLY A 153 -0.60 -14.17 -9.76
N SER A 154 -0.28 -15.03 -10.70
CA SER A 154 0.98 -15.76 -10.77
C SER A 154 1.44 -15.87 -12.23
N LYS A 155 2.64 -16.43 -12.43
CA LYS A 155 3.15 -16.73 -13.78
C LYS A 155 2.20 -17.63 -14.57
N GLU A 156 1.62 -18.62 -13.89
CA GLU A 156 0.71 -19.62 -14.48
C GLU A 156 -0.70 -19.07 -14.69
N LYS A 157 -1.11 -18.15 -13.82
CA LYS A 157 -2.43 -17.49 -13.85
C LYS A 157 -2.26 -15.98 -13.72
N PRO A 158 -1.78 -15.31 -14.77
CA PRO A 158 -1.59 -13.87 -14.72
C PRO A 158 -2.94 -13.14 -14.60
N VAL A 159 -2.95 -12.11 -13.77
CA VAL A 159 -4.12 -11.23 -13.61
C VAL A 159 -3.67 -9.81 -13.94
N PRO A 160 -4.35 -9.11 -14.88
CA PRO A 160 -4.02 -7.72 -15.17
C PRO A 160 -4.36 -6.81 -14.00
N THR A 161 -3.75 -5.62 -13.95
CA THR A 161 -4.13 -4.58 -13.01
C THR A 161 -5.55 -4.07 -13.33
N PRO A 162 -6.20 -3.34 -12.41
CA PRO A 162 -7.52 -2.76 -12.69
C PRO A 162 -7.57 -1.86 -13.94
N LYS A 163 -6.44 -1.26 -14.32
CA LYS A 163 -6.31 -0.43 -15.54
C LYS A 163 -5.89 -1.24 -16.76
N GLY A 164 -5.84 -2.57 -16.65
CA GLY A 164 -5.55 -3.46 -17.76
C GLY A 164 -4.06 -3.64 -18.08
N LYS A 165 -3.15 -3.18 -17.24
CA LYS A 165 -1.72 -3.41 -17.41
C LYS A 165 -1.34 -4.84 -17.06
N THR A 166 -0.40 -5.42 -17.81
CA THR A 166 0.24 -6.69 -17.42
C THR A 166 1.15 -6.48 -16.22
N PHE A 167 1.54 -7.57 -15.56
CA PHE A 167 2.53 -7.54 -14.48
C PHE A 167 3.80 -6.79 -14.90
N PHE A 168 4.35 -7.12 -16.06
CA PHE A 168 5.59 -6.51 -16.55
C PHE A 168 5.44 -5.02 -16.85
N GLN A 169 4.33 -4.62 -17.47
CA GLN A 169 4.05 -3.19 -17.73
C GLN A 169 3.94 -2.39 -16.43
N ALA A 170 3.22 -2.91 -15.44
CA ALA A 170 3.07 -2.25 -14.14
C ALA A 170 4.40 -2.16 -13.38
N ARG A 171 5.16 -3.28 -13.32
CA ARG A 171 6.47 -3.31 -12.67
C ARG A 171 7.46 -2.37 -13.34
N ASP A 172 7.57 -2.42 -14.67
CA ASP A 172 8.52 -1.60 -15.41
C ASP A 172 8.23 -0.10 -15.24
N GLY A 173 6.95 0.28 -15.20
CA GLY A 173 6.55 1.65 -14.89
C GLY A 173 6.96 2.10 -13.49
N LEU A 174 6.83 1.24 -12.49
CA LEU A 174 7.25 1.53 -11.11
C LEU A 174 8.79 1.57 -10.99
N GLU A 175 9.50 0.68 -11.66
CA GLU A 175 10.98 0.69 -11.69
C GLU A 175 11.53 1.97 -12.32
N GLU A 176 10.87 2.50 -13.34
CA GLU A 176 11.22 3.80 -13.92
C GLU A 176 11.06 4.93 -12.91
N LEU A 177 9.95 4.96 -12.17
CA LEU A 177 9.72 5.96 -11.11
C LEU A 177 10.70 5.81 -9.94
N GLU A 178 11.06 4.58 -9.59
CA GLU A 178 12.08 4.32 -8.59
C GLU A 178 13.44 4.87 -9.04
N ARG A 179 13.80 4.67 -10.30
CA ARG A 179 15.03 5.23 -10.88
C ARG A 179 15.05 6.75 -10.80
N GLU A 180 13.94 7.42 -11.16
CA GLU A 180 13.81 8.88 -11.03
C GLU A 180 13.95 9.32 -9.56
N ALA A 181 13.31 8.64 -8.63
CA ALA A 181 13.42 8.93 -7.20
C ALA A 181 14.86 8.81 -6.70
N ARG A 182 15.62 7.80 -7.18
CA ARG A 182 17.05 7.63 -6.90
C ARG A 182 17.88 8.79 -7.42
N GLU A 183 17.68 9.16 -8.68
CA GLU A 183 18.40 10.26 -9.32
C GLU A 183 18.17 11.59 -8.58
N GLU A 184 16.93 11.82 -8.14
CA GLU A 184 16.54 13.02 -7.41
C GLU A 184 16.78 12.95 -5.90
N LYS A 185 17.31 11.83 -5.41
CA LYS A 185 17.61 11.57 -3.99
C LYS A 185 16.41 11.79 -3.07
N ARG A 186 15.23 11.33 -3.49
CA ARG A 186 14.01 11.41 -2.68
C ARG A 186 13.96 10.30 -1.64
N GLY A 187 13.44 10.62 -0.46
CA GLY A 187 13.20 9.65 0.61
C GLY A 187 14.44 8.87 1.00
N ALA A 188 14.36 7.54 0.94
CA ALA A 188 15.47 6.64 1.25
C ALA A 188 16.72 6.89 0.40
N TRP A 189 16.56 7.35 -0.84
CA TRP A 189 17.64 7.56 -1.79
C TRP A 189 18.47 8.81 -1.50
N GLY A 190 18.06 9.63 -0.52
CA GLY A 190 18.74 10.83 -0.09
C GLY A 190 19.74 10.65 1.05
N TYR A 191 19.85 9.44 1.61
CA TYR A 191 20.83 9.12 2.66
C TYR A 191 22.24 8.94 2.12
#